data_b522ae20d3163c11d10ee65b45f1d1f8
#
_entry.id   b522ae20d3163c11d10ee65b45f1d1f8
#
_cell.length_a   1.000
_cell.length_b   1.000
_cell.length_c   1.000
_cell.angle_alpha   90.00
_cell.angle_beta   90.00
_cell.angle_gamma   90.00
#
_symmetry.space_group_name_H-M   'P 1'
#
loop_
_entity.id
_entity.type
_entity.pdbx_description
1 polymer ?
#
loop_
_entity_poly.entity_id
_entity_poly.type
_entity_poly.pdbx_seq_one_letter_code
_entity_poly.pdbx_strand_id
1 'polypeptide(L)'
;LIYMYLLNRHPLRGGKVWDIDPAKDEELSMGEKALFIEHPTDKTNRVKPQDLDKSQLPQGDPTKLPYTICGPYLKKLFDRAFIDGLHNPSARPSADEWEDALVKTCDLVQPCQNPKCEAHWYVFDNTTKPRCPFCGTEYKGQLPILNFYYAPSHGKYMSENYRLMVYDKQTLYKWHSNRLVSANEKTTDEDKKPVGDFHFFNNQWILI
;
A
#
# COMPACT_ATOMS: atom_id res chain seq x y z
N LEU A 1 -12.91 5.72 0.36
CA LEU A 1 -12.62 5.65 1.81
C LEU A 1 -11.17 5.24 2.08
N ILE A 2 -10.66 4.08 1.60
CA ILE A 2 -9.30 3.58 1.87
C ILE A 2 -8.23 4.65 1.55
N TYR A 3 -8.29 5.26 0.37
CA TYR A 3 -7.37 6.32 -0.03
C TYR A 3 -7.37 7.51 0.94
N MET A 4 -8.55 7.99 1.32
CA MET A 4 -8.71 9.11 2.25
C MET A 4 -8.20 8.77 3.66
N TYR A 5 -8.44 7.53 4.10
CA TYR A 5 -7.97 7.07 5.41
C TYR A 5 -6.43 7.01 5.48
N LEU A 6 -5.78 6.54 4.42
CA LEU A 6 -4.31 6.39 4.39
C LEU A 6 -3.58 7.72 4.14
N LEU A 7 -4.15 8.62 3.34
CA LEU A 7 -3.46 9.80 2.83
C LEU A 7 -4.07 11.13 3.32
N ASN A 8 -5.15 11.06 4.11
CA ASN A 8 -5.85 12.23 4.67
C ASN A 8 -6.23 13.30 3.62
N ARG A 9 -6.44 12.90 2.37
CA ARG A 9 -6.86 13.79 1.28
C ARG A 9 -7.79 13.08 0.30
N HIS A 10 -8.61 13.84 -0.40
CA HIS A 10 -9.56 13.30 -1.37
C HIS A 10 -8.84 12.92 -2.67
N PRO A 11 -9.08 11.74 -3.28
CA PRO A 11 -8.36 11.28 -4.47
C PRO A 11 -8.60 12.12 -5.72
N LEU A 12 -9.70 12.87 -5.78
CA LEU A 12 -10.11 13.64 -6.96
C LEU A 12 -10.12 15.16 -6.73
N ARG A 13 -9.88 15.63 -5.49
CA ARG A 13 -9.83 17.06 -5.16
C ARG A 13 -8.38 17.51 -5.03
N GLY A 14 -7.89 18.19 -6.05
CA GLY A 14 -6.55 18.75 -6.13
C GLY A 14 -6.54 20.17 -6.69
N GLY A 15 -5.42 20.63 -7.23
CA GLY A 15 -5.24 22.00 -7.70
C GLY A 15 -6.15 22.44 -8.85
N LYS A 16 -6.81 21.49 -9.54
CA LYS A 16 -7.78 21.77 -10.61
C LYS A 16 -9.21 22.02 -10.11
N VAL A 17 -9.52 21.61 -8.89
CA VAL A 17 -10.90 21.56 -8.36
C VAL A 17 -11.14 22.72 -7.41
N TRP A 18 -11.45 23.88 -7.96
CA TRP A 18 -11.92 25.05 -7.21
C TRP A 18 -12.68 25.96 -8.17
N ASP A 19 -14.01 25.86 -8.20
CA ASP A 19 -14.85 26.79 -8.92
C ASP A 19 -15.86 27.43 -7.95
N ILE A 20 -16.18 28.69 -8.17
CA ILE A 20 -17.17 29.43 -7.37
C ILE A 20 -18.58 28.88 -7.65
N ASP A 21 -18.80 28.34 -8.84
CA ASP A 21 -20.04 27.66 -9.23
C ASP A 21 -20.01 26.23 -8.66
N PRO A 22 -20.91 25.88 -7.71
CA PRO A 22 -20.94 24.55 -7.11
C PRO A 22 -21.14 23.41 -8.13
N ALA A 23 -21.89 23.66 -9.20
CA ALA A 23 -22.14 22.64 -10.23
C ALA A 23 -20.87 22.33 -11.02
N LYS A 24 -20.07 23.35 -11.33
CA LYS A 24 -18.77 23.15 -11.96
C LYS A 24 -17.74 22.51 -11.02
N ASP A 25 -17.73 22.89 -9.74
CA ASP A 25 -16.88 22.28 -8.74
C ASP A 25 -17.19 20.78 -8.58
N GLU A 26 -18.46 20.40 -8.59
CA GLU A 26 -18.90 19.01 -8.57
C GLU A 26 -18.49 18.25 -9.85
N GLU A 27 -18.65 18.87 -11.03
CA GLU A 27 -18.23 18.28 -12.31
C GLU A 27 -16.71 18.00 -12.34
N LEU A 28 -15.90 18.92 -11.79
CA LEU A 28 -14.44 18.79 -11.70
C LEU A 28 -13.98 17.77 -10.66
N SER A 29 -14.74 17.57 -9.59
CA SER A 29 -14.37 16.70 -8.48
C SER A 29 -14.92 15.28 -8.57
N MET A 30 -16.14 15.10 -9.11
CA MET A 30 -16.84 13.81 -9.15
C MET A 30 -17.52 13.52 -10.50
N GLY A 31 -17.61 14.51 -11.41
CA GLY A 31 -18.22 14.38 -12.72
C GLY A 31 -17.28 13.94 -13.83
N GLU A 32 -17.66 14.24 -15.07
CA GLU A 32 -16.93 13.82 -16.28
C GLU A 32 -15.52 14.42 -16.40
N LYS A 33 -15.26 15.54 -15.74
CA LYS A 33 -13.95 16.21 -15.75
C LYS A 33 -13.07 15.85 -14.55
N ALA A 34 -13.54 14.93 -13.72
CA ALA A 34 -12.76 14.47 -12.57
C ALA A 34 -11.44 13.83 -13.01
N LEU A 35 -10.38 14.10 -12.26
CA LEU A 35 -9.04 13.60 -12.55
C LEU A 35 -8.37 13.17 -11.25
N PHE A 36 -7.76 11.99 -11.26
CA PHE A 36 -7.01 11.48 -10.11
C PHE A 36 -5.82 12.39 -9.79
N ILE A 37 -5.69 12.79 -8.52
CA ILE A 37 -4.62 13.70 -8.09
C ILE A 37 -3.21 13.10 -8.23
N GLU A 38 -3.10 11.76 -8.26
CA GLU A 38 -1.84 11.04 -8.46
C GLU A 38 -1.69 10.48 -9.90
N HIS A 39 -2.48 11.00 -10.86
CA HIS A 39 -2.40 10.55 -12.24
C HIS A 39 -0.96 10.62 -12.78
N PRO A 40 -0.44 9.55 -13.42
CA PRO A 40 0.99 9.46 -13.75
C PRO A 40 1.46 10.46 -14.79
N THR A 41 0.61 10.79 -15.77
CA THR A 41 0.93 11.68 -16.90
C THR A 41 0.28 13.06 -16.76
N ASP A 42 -1.03 13.12 -16.52
CA ASP A 42 -1.73 14.40 -16.33
C ASP A 42 -1.63 14.86 -14.87
N LYS A 43 -0.80 15.86 -14.64
CA LYS A 43 -0.50 16.41 -13.31
C LYS A 43 -1.28 17.70 -13.01
N THR A 44 -2.26 18.06 -13.85
CA THR A 44 -3.02 19.31 -13.68
C THR A 44 -3.83 19.35 -12.39
N ASN A 45 -4.28 18.19 -11.88
CA ASN A 45 -4.98 18.07 -10.60
C ASN A 45 -4.06 17.66 -9.43
N ARG A 46 -2.73 17.67 -9.61
CA ARG A 46 -1.79 17.32 -8.54
C ARG A 46 -1.92 18.28 -7.37
N VAL A 47 -2.05 17.72 -6.17
CA VAL A 47 -2.05 18.52 -4.94
C VAL A 47 -0.62 18.99 -4.65
N LYS A 48 -0.49 20.29 -4.38
CA LYS A 48 0.75 20.91 -3.91
C LYS A 48 0.50 21.48 -2.50
N PRO A 49 1.52 21.53 -1.64
CA PRO A 49 1.35 22.05 -0.27
C PRO A 49 0.70 23.45 -0.19
N GLN A 50 0.99 24.31 -1.17
CA GLN A 50 0.40 25.66 -1.23
C GLN A 50 -1.09 25.67 -1.63
N ASP A 51 -1.60 24.59 -2.23
CA ASP A 51 -3.00 24.49 -2.68
C ASP A 51 -3.91 23.99 -1.56
N LEU A 52 -3.33 23.53 -0.42
CA LEU A 52 -4.07 23.02 0.71
C LEU A 52 -4.52 24.18 1.61
N ASP A 53 -5.75 24.09 2.09
CA ASP A 53 -6.21 24.94 3.19
C ASP A 53 -5.34 24.71 4.43
N LYS A 54 -5.01 25.77 5.15
CA LYS A 54 -4.21 25.67 6.38
C LYS A 54 -4.83 24.75 7.44
N SER A 55 -6.14 24.60 7.43
CA SER A 55 -6.87 23.66 8.29
C SER A 55 -6.60 22.21 7.96
N GLN A 56 -6.16 21.90 6.73
CA GLN A 56 -5.84 20.56 6.27
C GLN A 56 -4.38 20.18 6.51
N LEU A 57 -3.53 21.14 6.87
CA LEU A 57 -2.12 20.89 7.21
C LEU A 57 -1.98 20.52 8.70
N PRO A 58 -1.08 19.60 9.04
CA PRO A 58 -0.18 18.79 8.17
C PRO A 58 -0.89 17.62 7.48
N GLN A 59 -2.13 17.34 7.84
CA GLN A 59 -2.94 16.29 7.23
C GLN A 59 -3.18 16.63 5.76
N GLY A 60 -3.13 15.61 4.90
CA GLY A 60 -3.28 15.81 3.48
C GLY A 60 -2.06 16.36 2.74
N ASP A 61 -1.02 16.78 3.43
CA ASP A 61 0.23 17.26 2.83
C ASP A 61 0.93 16.12 2.07
N PRO A 62 1.05 16.20 0.72
CA PRO A 62 1.63 15.15 -0.08
C PRO A 62 3.14 14.97 0.14
N THR A 63 3.81 15.91 0.80
CA THR A 63 5.24 15.79 1.16
C THR A 63 5.42 14.96 2.43
N LYS A 64 4.45 14.98 3.34
CA LYS A 64 4.46 14.21 4.58
C LYS A 64 3.83 12.84 4.43
N LEU A 65 2.79 12.74 3.61
CA LEU A 65 2.08 11.51 3.27
C LEU A 65 2.15 11.28 1.74
N PRO A 66 3.32 10.95 1.19
CA PRO A 66 3.46 10.75 -0.24
C PRO A 66 2.71 9.48 -0.70
N TYR A 67 2.24 9.47 -1.94
CA TYR A 67 1.49 8.34 -2.50
C TYR A 67 2.25 7.01 -2.45
N THR A 68 3.57 7.06 -2.39
CA THR A 68 4.46 5.89 -2.27
C THR A 68 4.27 5.10 -0.99
N ILE A 69 3.70 5.69 0.07
CA ILE A 69 3.42 4.96 1.33
C ILE A 69 2.40 3.84 1.17
N CYS A 70 1.55 3.90 0.13
CA CYS A 70 0.53 2.89 -0.15
C CYS A 70 1.11 1.55 -0.61
N GLY A 71 2.39 1.49 -0.98
CA GLY A 71 3.01 0.29 -1.51
C GLY A 71 2.47 -0.16 -2.87
N PRO A 72 3.04 -1.23 -3.46
CA PRO A 72 2.76 -1.60 -4.84
C PRO A 72 1.34 -2.17 -5.06
N TYR A 73 0.80 -2.92 -4.11
CA TYR A 73 -0.50 -3.57 -4.27
C TYR A 73 -1.64 -2.55 -4.24
N LEU A 74 -1.69 -1.68 -3.23
CA LEU A 74 -2.72 -0.65 -3.12
C LEU A 74 -2.61 0.39 -4.23
N LYS A 75 -1.39 0.80 -4.61
CA LYS A 75 -1.21 1.72 -5.74
C LYS A 75 -1.83 1.18 -7.02
N LYS A 76 -1.58 -0.10 -7.34
CA LYS A 76 -2.18 -0.75 -8.51
C LYS A 76 -3.72 -0.68 -8.49
N LEU A 77 -4.34 -0.88 -7.33
CA LEU A 77 -5.80 -0.80 -7.22
C LEU A 77 -6.31 0.64 -7.24
N PHE A 78 -5.60 1.59 -6.64
CA PHE A 78 -5.95 3.01 -6.75
C PHE A 78 -5.85 3.51 -8.19
N ASP A 79 -4.79 3.15 -8.92
CA ASP A 79 -4.64 3.50 -10.33
C ASP A 79 -5.81 2.90 -11.15
N ARG A 80 -6.13 1.62 -10.95
CA ARG A 80 -7.28 0.99 -11.61
C ARG A 80 -8.62 1.65 -11.22
N ALA A 81 -8.81 2.00 -9.95
CA ALA A 81 -10.07 2.60 -9.49
C ALA A 81 -10.27 4.03 -10.00
N PHE A 82 -9.20 4.84 -10.00
CA PHE A 82 -9.27 6.28 -10.24
C PHE A 82 -8.73 6.73 -11.61
N ILE A 83 -8.20 5.81 -12.41
CA ILE A 83 -7.82 6.05 -13.81
C ILE A 83 -8.74 5.22 -14.70
N ASP A 84 -8.60 3.89 -14.71
CA ASP A 84 -9.36 3.02 -15.61
C ASP A 84 -10.86 2.98 -15.25
N GLY A 85 -11.16 2.94 -13.97
CA GLY A 85 -12.50 2.79 -13.41
C GLY A 85 -13.21 4.10 -13.06
N LEU A 86 -12.55 5.26 -13.26
CA LEU A 86 -13.16 6.54 -12.90
C LEU A 86 -14.47 6.78 -13.65
N HIS A 87 -14.44 6.61 -14.97
CA HIS A 87 -15.60 6.73 -15.86
C HIS A 87 -16.09 5.38 -16.40
N ASN A 88 -15.48 4.27 -15.97
CA ASN A 88 -15.86 2.91 -16.32
C ASN A 88 -16.08 2.05 -15.06
N PRO A 89 -17.29 2.00 -14.50
CA PRO A 89 -17.57 1.25 -13.28
C PRO A 89 -17.18 -0.23 -13.33
N SER A 90 -17.24 -0.87 -14.51
CA SER A 90 -16.89 -2.29 -14.67
C SER A 90 -15.39 -2.59 -14.50
N ALA A 91 -14.53 -1.57 -14.66
CA ALA A 91 -13.09 -1.71 -14.44
C ALA A 91 -12.67 -1.54 -12.97
N ARG A 92 -13.59 -1.13 -12.08
CA ARG A 92 -13.27 -0.88 -10.67
C ARG A 92 -12.92 -2.18 -9.94
N PRO A 93 -11.97 -2.13 -8.99
CA PRO A 93 -11.66 -3.28 -8.13
C PRO A 93 -12.88 -3.69 -7.29
N SER A 94 -13.05 -5.00 -7.11
CA SER A 94 -14.04 -5.55 -6.18
C SER A 94 -13.59 -5.41 -4.72
N ALA A 95 -14.51 -5.63 -3.77
CA ALA A 95 -14.19 -5.63 -2.34
C ALA A 95 -13.13 -6.68 -1.99
N ASP A 96 -13.23 -7.88 -2.54
CA ASP A 96 -12.28 -8.96 -2.31
C ASP A 96 -10.86 -8.62 -2.80
N GLU A 97 -10.75 -7.91 -3.93
CA GLU A 97 -9.46 -7.44 -4.44
C GLU A 97 -8.84 -6.38 -3.51
N TRP A 98 -9.66 -5.51 -2.92
CA TRP A 98 -9.18 -4.56 -1.92
C TRP A 98 -8.73 -5.25 -0.64
N GLU A 99 -9.48 -6.26 -0.15
CA GLU A 99 -9.11 -7.06 1.01
C GLU A 99 -7.76 -7.75 0.78
N ASP A 100 -7.61 -8.48 -0.33
CA ASP A 100 -6.36 -9.16 -0.70
C ASP A 100 -5.17 -8.17 -0.79
N ALA A 101 -5.37 -7.01 -1.41
CA ALA A 101 -4.32 -6.01 -1.52
C ALA A 101 -3.93 -5.39 -0.17
N LEU A 102 -4.89 -5.21 0.74
CA LEU A 102 -4.62 -4.72 2.10
C LEU A 102 -3.80 -5.73 2.89
N VAL A 103 -4.18 -7.01 2.88
CA VAL A 103 -3.44 -8.09 3.54
C VAL A 103 -2.01 -8.15 3.01
N LYS A 104 -1.83 -8.22 1.69
CA LYS A 104 -0.51 -8.25 1.06
C LYS A 104 0.32 -6.99 1.34
N THR A 105 -0.32 -5.85 1.51
CA THR A 105 0.37 -4.60 1.87
C THR A 105 0.84 -4.64 3.32
N CYS A 106 0.08 -5.21 4.25
CA CYS A 106 0.51 -5.42 5.63
C CYS A 106 1.77 -6.29 5.70
N ASP A 107 1.87 -7.32 4.88
CA ASP A 107 3.04 -8.21 4.84
C ASP A 107 4.27 -7.57 4.16
N LEU A 108 4.10 -6.44 3.48
CA LEU A 108 5.20 -5.62 2.98
C LEU A 108 5.68 -4.55 3.97
N VAL A 109 5.10 -4.45 5.16
CA VAL A 109 5.54 -3.49 6.17
C VAL A 109 6.87 -3.93 6.75
N GLN A 110 7.82 -2.99 6.82
CA GLN A 110 9.15 -3.21 7.37
C GLN A 110 9.59 -2.05 8.28
N PRO A 111 10.48 -2.30 9.27
CA PRO A 111 10.97 -1.26 10.13
C PRO A 111 11.92 -0.30 9.40
N CYS A 112 11.82 0.98 9.70
CA CYS A 112 12.79 1.98 9.28
C CYS A 112 14.08 1.85 10.10
N GLN A 113 15.24 1.82 9.43
CA GLN A 113 16.53 1.71 10.12
C GLN A 113 16.97 3.01 10.82
N ASN A 114 16.26 4.13 10.60
CA ASN A 114 16.51 5.37 11.31
C ASN A 114 15.71 5.40 12.62
N PRO A 115 16.36 5.31 13.80
CA PRO A 115 15.67 5.31 15.10
C PRO A 115 14.96 6.64 15.41
N LYS A 116 15.30 7.72 14.67
CA LYS A 116 14.66 9.03 14.80
C LYS A 116 13.50 9.23 13.81
N CYS A 117 13.15 8.22 13.03
CA CYS A 117 12.02 8.30 12.10
C CYS A 117 10.70 8.19 12.88
N GLU A 118 9.88 9.22 12.85
CA GLU A 118 8.60 9.25 13.57
C GLU A 118 7.62 8.16 13.11
N ALA A 119 7.70 7.76 11.84
CA ALA A 119 6.84 6.72 11.30
C ALA A 119 7.25 5.31 11.75
N HIS A 120 8.52 5.09 12.13
CA HIS A 120 9.13 3.81 12.53
C HIS A 120 9.01 2.68 11.50
N TRP A 121 7.94 2.61 10.73
CA TRP A 121 7.61 1.56 9.76
C TRP A 121 7.22 2.16 8.41
N TYR A 122 7.43 1.40 7.34
CA TYR A 122 6.97 1.76 6.02
C TYR A 122 6.72 0.53 5.15
N VAL A 123 5.93 0.68 4.10
CA VAL A 123 5.64 -0.39 3.15
C VAL A 123 6.77 -0.49 2.13
N PHE A 124 7.30 -1.69 1.92
CA PHE A 124 8.30 -1.97 0.89
C PHE A 124 7.72 -1.75 -0.52
N ASP A 125 8.44 -1.03 -1.36
CA ASP A 125 8.00 -0.58 -2.69
C ASP A 125 8.49 -1.46 -3.85
N ASN A 126 9.04 -2.64 -3.56
CA ASN A 126 9.64 -3.57 -4.53
C ASN A 126 10.87 -3.04 -5.27
N THR A 127 11.51 -1.99 -4.81
CA THR A 127 12.76 -1.50 -5.40
C THR A 127 13.98 -2.25 -4.87
N THR A 128 15.09 -2.18 -5.62
CA THR A 128 16.38 -2.79 -5.20
C THR A 128 17.08 -1.99 -4.11
N LYS A 129 16.69 -0.74 -3.91
CA LYS A 129 17.24 0.16 -2.90
C LYS A 129 16.10 0.84 -2.16
N PRO A 130 15.39 0.12 -1.29
CA PRO A 130 14.23 0.66 -0.60
C PRO A 130 14.63 1.84 0.29
N ARG A 131 13.80 2.87 0.28
CA ARG A 131 13.95 4.07 1.11
C ARG A 131 12.69 4.30 1.89
N CYS A 132 12.85 4.66 3.15
CA CYS A 132 11.72 5.10 3.94
C CYS A 132 11.10 6.36 3.30
N PRO A 133 9.83 6.35 2.91
CA PRO A 133 9.19 7.49 2.26
C PRO A 133 8.99 8.68 3.20
N PHE A 134 9.10 8.47 4.51
CA PHE A 134 8.92 9.51 5.52
C PHE A 134 10.20 10.27 5.85
N CYS A 135 11.34 9.58 5.97
CA CYS A 135 12.61 10.22 6.36
C CYS A 135 13.71 10.10 5.32
N GLY A 136 13.46 9.42 4.19
CA GLY A 136 14.43 9.24 3.11
C GLY A 136 15.59 8.28 3.40
N THR A 137 15.63 7.63 4.58
CA THR A 137 16.70 6.71 4.95
C THR A 137 16.66 5.47 4.05
N GLU A 138 17.77 5.21 3.37
CA GLU A 138 17.97 4.02 2.56
C GLU A 138 18.22 2.80 3.45
N TYR A 139 17.58 1.68 3.14
CA TYR A 139 17.82 0.43 3.83
C TYR A 139 19.23 -0.08 3.51
N LYS A 140 19.99 -0.41 4.54
CA LYS A 140 21.35 -0.93 4.43
C LYS A 140 21.42 -2.39 4.88
N GLY A 141 22.17 -3.20 4.14
CA GLY A 141 22.33 -4.62 4.41
C GLY A 141 21.43 -5.50 3.56
N GLN A 142 21.40 -6.78 3.90
CA GLN A 142 20.51 -7.75 3.26
C GLN A 142 19.09 -7.55 3.76
N LEU A 143 18.17 -7.41 2.83
CA LEU A 143 16.75 -7.32 3.13
C LEU A 143 16.13 -8.71 2.91
N PRO A 144 15.81 -9.44 3.97
CA PRO A 144 15.21 -10.77 3.82
C PRO A 144 13.75 -10.63 3.41
N ILE A 145 13.41 -11.30 2.31
CA ILE A 145 12.05 -11.32 1.75
C ILE A 145 11.70 -12.76 1.42
N LEU A 146 10.58 -13.24 1.94
CA LEU A 146 9.99 -14.49 1.48
C LEU A 146 9.15 -14.24 0.24
N ASN A 147 9.37 -15.04 -0.79
CA ASN A 147 8.51 -15.11 -1.96
C ASN A 147 7.75 -16.42 -1.91
N PHE A 148 6.44 -16.35 -2.03
CA PHE A 148 5.59 -17.54 -1.96
C PHE A 148 5.36 -18.15 -3.34
N TYR A 149 5.45 -19.48 -3.37
CA TYR A 149 5.22 -20.29 -4.58
C TYR A 149 4.31 -21.45 -4.23
N TYR A 150 3.49 -21.86 -5.19
CA TYR A 150 2.74 -23.09 -5.09
C TYR A 150 3.17 -24.09 -6.17
N ALA A 151 2.99 -25.36 -5.89
CA ALA A 151 3.29 -26.43 -6.81
C ALA A 151 1.98 -27.02 -7.38
N PRO A 152 1.56 -26.64 -8.60
CA PRO A 152 0.36 -27.25 -9.23
C PRO A 152 0.58 -28.72 -9.58
N SER A 153 1.84 -29.15 -9.74
CA SER A 153 2.27 -30.55 -9.90
C SER A 153 3.68 -30.72 -9.39
N HIS A 154 4.11 -31.96 -9.14
CA HIS A 154 5.44 -32.26 -8.64
C HIS A 154 6.53 -31.60 -9.52
N GLY A 155 7.42 -30.87 -8.87
CA GLY A 155 8.57 -30.19 -9.53
C GLY A 155 8.24 -28.91 -10.34
N LYS A 156 6.96 -28.48 -10.39
CA LYS A 156 6.56 -27.21 -11.02
C LYS A 156 6.17 -26.21 -9.94
N TYR A 157 6.86 -25.07 -9.92
CA TYR A 157 6.58 -23.99 -8.97
C TYR A 157 6.09 -22.75 -9.72
N MET A 158 4.98 -22.18 -9.27
CA MET A 158 4.41 -20.93 -9.80
C MET A 158 4.37 -19.90 -8.70
N SER A 159 4.77 -18.67 -9.02
CA SER A 159 4.74 -17.56 -8.06
C SER A 159 3.29 -17.19 -7.73
N GLU A 160 3.02 -16.97 -6.46
CA GLU A 160 1.77 -16.39 -5.98
C GLU A 160 1.74 -14.88 -6.06
N ASN A 161 2.85 -14.24 -6.50
CA ASN A 161 3.02 -12.79 -6.45
C ASN A 161 2.75 -12.22 -5.05
N TYR A 162 3.11 -12.99 -4.05
CA TYR A 162 2.92 -12.66 -2.65
C TYR A 162 4.29 -12.70 -1.95
N ARG A 163 4.52 -11.74 -1.08
CA ARG A 163 5.79 -11.53 -0.38
C ARG A 163 5.53 -11.18 1.06
N LEU A 164 6.42 -11.65 1.94
CA LEU A 164 6.48 -11.27 3.34
C LEU A 164 7.86 -10.65 3.63
N MET A 165 7.86 -9.44 4.16
CA MET A 165 9.08 -8.84 4.68
C MET A 165 9.48 -9.53 5.97
N VAL A 166 10.74 -9.95 6.09
CA VAL A 166 11.23 -10.59 7.30
C VAL A 166 12.02 -9.60 8.15
N TYR A 167 11.64 -9.48 9.39
CA TYR A 167 12.35 -8.73 10.43
C TYR A 167 12.32 -9.52 11.75
N ASP A 168 13.13 -9.12 12.70
CA ASP A 168 13.19 -9.84 14.00
C ASP A 168 11.82 -9.83 14.69
N LYS A 169 11.35 -11.02 15.07
CA LYS A 169 10.02 -11.31 15.63
C LYS A 169 8.85 -11.16 14.64
N GLN A 170 9.12 -11.20 13.33
CA GLN A 170 8.04 -11.33 12.36
C GLN A 170 7.39 -12.70 12.46
N THR A 171 6.08 -12.70 12.62
CA THR A 171 5.30 -13.95 12.74
C THR A 171 4.92 -14.50 11.38
N LEU A 172 5.07 -15.79 11.19
CA LEU A 172 4.55 -16.55 10.06
C LEU A 172 3.20 -17.18 10.45
N TYR A 173 2.18 -16.93 9.66
CA TYR A 173 0.85 -17.47 9.86
C TYR A 173 0.50 -18.53 8.81
N LYS A 174 -0.58 -19.29 9.09
CA LYS A 174 -1.03 -20.38 8.23
C LYS A 174 -1.40 -19.93 6.81
N TRP A 175 -1.98 -18.74 6.63
CA TRP A 175 -2.30 -18.17 5.32
C TRP A 175 -1.08 -17.83 4.45
N HIS A 176 0.10 -17.71 5.03
CA HIS A 176 1.34 -17.54 4.29
C HIS A 176 1.80 -18.84 3.61
N SER A 177 1.46 -19.99 4.19
CA SER A 177 1.92 -21.31 3.74
C SER A 177 0.84 -22.23 3.19
N ASN A 178 -0.43 -21.86 3.34
CA ASN A 178 -1.59 -22.65 2.90
C ASN A 178 -2.59 -21.79 2.12
N ARG A 179 -2.65 -21.98 0.82
CA ARG A 179 -3.57 -21.27 -0.10
C ARG A 179 -5.07 -21.44 0.19
N LEU A 180 -5.44 -22.46 0.95
CA LEU A 180 -6.83 -22.70 1.34
C LEU A 180 -7.25 -21.85 2.55
N VAL A 181 -6.31 -21.16 3.17
CA VAL A 181 -6.56 -20.25 4.30
C VAL A 181 -6.35 -18.83 3.83
N SER A 182 -7.36 -17.99 3.97
CA SER A 182 -7.29 -16.56 3.64
C SER A 182 -7.28 -15.73 4.91
N ALA A 183 -6.43 -14.72 4.96
CA ALA A 183 -6.42 -13.74 6.04
C ALA A 183 -7.57 -12.74 5.83
N ASN A 184 -8.75 -13.03 6.37
CA ASN A 184 -9.92 -12.16 6.29
C ASN A 184 -10.77 -12.26 7.57
N GLU A 185 -11.92 -11.60 7.57
CA GLU A 185 -12.85 -11.59 8.70
C GLU A 185 -13.37 -12.99 9.10
N LYS A 186 -13.37 -13.94 8.16
CA LYS A 186 -13.83 -15.34 8.36
C LYS A 186 -12.72 -16.27 8.84
N THR A 187 -11.48 -15.78 8.97
CA THR A 187 -10.35 -16.58 9.46
C THR A 187 -10.66 -17.10 10.86
N THR A 188 -10.60 -18.41 11.04
CA THR A 188 -10.89 -19.06 12.33
C THR A 188 -9.79 -18.76 13.36
N ASP A 189 -10.08 -18.88 14.64
CA ASP A 189 -9.07 -18.69 15.70
C ASP A 189 -7.94 -19.71 15.61
N GLU A 190 -8.21 -20.91 15.08
CA GLU A 190 -7.19 -21.93 14.81
C GLU A 190 -6.26 -21.50 13.67
N ASP A 191 -6.79 -20.87 12.62
CA ASP A 191 -6.00 -20.41 11.49
C ASP A 191 -5.22 -19.11 11.80
N LYS A 192 -5.59 -18.39 12.85
CA LYS A 192 -4.86 -17.22 13.37
C LYS A 192 -3.67 -17.59 14.25
N LYS A 193 -3.50 -18.87 14.60
CA LYS A 193 -2.33 -19.29 15.38
C LYS A 193 -1.05 -19.14 14.57
N PRO A 194 0.03 -18.62 15.19
CA PRO A 194 1.34 -18.59 14.57
C PRO A 194 1.80 -19.97 14.13
N VAL A 195 2.44 -20.03 12.98
CA VAL A 195 3.19 -21.22 12.50
C VAL A 195 4.62 -21.18 13.05
N GLY A 196 5.16 -19.98 13.24
CA GLY A 196 6.47 -19.72 13.80
C GLY A 196 6.83 -18.25 13.76
N ASP A 197 7.92 -17.89 14.38
CA ASP A 197 8.47 -16.53 14.40
C ASP A 197 9.87 -16.50 13.84
N PHE A 198 10.19 -15.46 13.07
CA PHE A 198 11.53 -15.22 12.55
C PHE A 198 12.38 -14.52 13.60
N HIS A 199 13.59 -15.01 13.81
CA HIS A 199 14.57 -14.38 14.67
C HIS A 199 15.90 -14.18 13.96
N PHE A 200 16.56 -13.05 14.23
CA PHE A 200 17.91 -12.79 13.75
C PHE A 200 18.91 -13.07 14.89
N PHE A 201 19.67 -14.16 14.74
CA PHE A 201 20.63 -14.60 15.75
C PHE A 201 21.94 -15.04 15.09
N ASN A 202 23.08 -14.66 15.68
CA ASN A 202 24.41 -14.98 15.15
C ASN A 202 24.59 -14.72 13.64
N ASN A 203 24.08 -13.57 13.18
CA ASN A 203 24.12 -13.15 11.78
C ASN A 203 23.34 -14.08 10.81
N GLN A 204 22.38 -14.83 11.31
CA GLN A 204 21.53 -15.75 10.55
C GLN A 204 20.06 -15.54 10.90
N TRP A 205 19.20 -15.77 9.92
CA TRP A 205 17.75 -15.82 10.14
C TRP A 205 17.34 -17.25 10.49
N ILE A 206 16.59 -17.40 11.56
CA ILE A 206 16.02 -18.67 12.01
C ILE A 206 14.52 -18.52 12.15
N LEU A 207 13.77 -19.59 11.84
CA LEU A 207 12.34 -19.71 12.11
C LEU A 207 12.17 -20.68 13.27
N ILE A 208 11.47 -20.27 14.31
CA ILE A 208 11.20 -21.04 15.53
C ILE A 208 9.72 -21.30 15.65
#